data_abf315f995651943435088eab514f6f7
#
_entry.id   abf315f995651943435088eab514f6f7
#
_cell.length_a   1.000
_cell.length_b   1.000
_cell.length_c   1.000
_cell.angle_alpha   90.00
_cell.angle_beta   90.00
_cell.angle_gamma   90.00
#
_symmetry.space_group_name_H-M   'P 1'
#
loop_
_entity.id
_entity.type
_entity.pdbx_description
1 polymer ?
#
loop_
_entity_poly.entity_id
_entity_poly.type
_entity_poly.pdbx_seq_one_letter_code
_entity_poly.pdbx_strand_id
1 'polypeptide(L)'
;MDLTPREKDKLLIFTAALLAERRKARGVKLNYPESTAYICAAIMEGARDGRSVADLMSYGTTLLTRDDVMEGIAEMIPDVQIEATFPDGTKLVTVHNPIP
;
A
#
# COMPACT_ATOMS: atom_id res chain seq x y z
N MET A 1 -9.27 -23.40 -8.56
CA MET A 1 -8.26 -22.45 -9.02
C MET A 1 -7.04 -22.55 -8.13
N ASP A 2 -5.88 -22.75 -8.74
CA ASP A 2 -4.64 -22.97 -7.99
C ASP A 2 -3.80 -21.68 -7.99
N LEU A 3 -3.83 -20.99 -6.87
CA LEU A 3 -3.03 -19.79 -6.68
C LEU A 3 -1.71 -20.14 -5.99
N THR A 4 -0.62 -19.51 -6.40
CA THR A 4 0.66 -19.63 -5.71
C THR A 4 0.55 -18.97 -4.33
N PRO A 5 1.42 -19.33 -3.35
CA PRO A 5 1.45 -18.62 -2.07
C PRO A 5 1.62 -17.12 -2.22
N ARG A 6 2.45 -16.67 -3.16
CA ARG A 6 2.68 -15.24 -3.45
C ARG A 6 1.41 -14.55 -3.93
N GLU A 7 0.66 -15.20 -4.81
CA GLU A 7 -0.63 -14.67 -5.29
C GLU A 7 -1.65 -14.56 -4.16
N LYS A 8 -1.70 -15.57 -3.27
CA LYS A 8 -2.57 -15.55 -2.10
C LYS A 8 -2.22 -14.38 -1.18
N ASP A 9 -0.94 -14.16 -0.91
CA ASP A 9 -0.48 -13.06 -0.07
C ASP A 9 -0.91 -11.70 -0.65
N LYS A 10 -0.76 -11.51 -1.95
CA LYS A 10 -1.17 -10.28 -2.62
C LYS A 10 -2.68 -10.06 -2.56
N LEU A 11 -3.47 -11.13 -2.71
CA LEU A 11 -4.92 -11.04 -2.57
C LEU A 11 -5.34 -10.70 -1.14
N LEU A 12 -4.63 -11.22 -0.13
CA LEU A 12 -4.89 -10.87 1.27
C LEU A 12 -4.58 -9.40 1.54
N ILE A 13 -3.48 -8.90 1.00
CA ILE A 13 -3.13 -7.46 1.10
C ILE A 13 -4.24 -6.62 0.45
N PHE A 14 -4.69 -7.00 -0.73
CA PHE A 14 -5.76 -6.30 -1.44
C PHE A 14 -7.06 -6.29 -0.65
N THR A 15 -7.43 -7.44 -0.07
CA THR A 15 -8.64 -7.55 0.75
C THR A 15 -8.54 -6.67 1.99
N ALA A 16 -7.39 -6.68 2.67
CA ALA A 16 -7.15 -5.81 3.81
C ALA A 16 -7.22 -4.33 3.43
N ALA A 17 -6.73 -3.99 2.24
CA ALA A 17 -6.80 -2.62 1.72
C ALA A 17 -8.24 -2.17 1.43
N LEU A 18 -9.08 -3.05 0.91
CA LEU A 18 -10.50 -2.75 0.70
C LEU A 18 -11.21 -2.46 2.02
N LEU A 19 -10.89 -3.25 3.05
CA LEU A 19 -11.42 -3.01 4.40
C LEU A 19 -10.95 -1.66 4.94
N ALA A 20 -9.65 -1.36 4.78
CA ALA A 20 -9.07 -0.09 5.20
C ALA A 20 -9.74 1.08 4.48
N GLU A 21 -9.97 0.96 3.19
CA GLU A 21 -10.64 1.98 2.38
C GLU A 21 -12.04 2.29 2.90
N ARG A 22 -12.81 1.27 3.22
CA ARG A 22 -14.16 1.43 3.79
C ARG A 22 -14.13 2.11 5.15
N ARG A 23 -13.15 1.76 5.99
CA ARG A 23 -12.98 2.37 7.32
C ARG A 23 -12.57 3.83 7.19
N LYS A 24 -11.61 4.12 6.31
CA LYS A 24 -11.16 5.49 6.03
C LYS A 24 -12.33 6.35 5.55
N ALA A 25 -13.17 5.83 4.66
CA ALA A 25 -14.32 6.55 4.12
C ALA A 25 -15.35 6.93 5.19
N ARG A 26 -15.41 6.16 6.29
CA ARG A 26 -16.29 6.48 7.44
C ARG A 26 -15.62 7.39 8.48
N GLY A 27 -14.40 7.84 8.23
CA GLY A 27 -13.64 8.65 9.18
C GLY A 27 -12.99 7.85 10.30
N VAL A 28 -12.93 6.52 10.19
CA VAL A 28 -12.24 5.67 11.16
C VAL A 28 -10.72 5.79 10.93
N LYS A 29 -9.97 6.05 12.01
CA LYS A 29 -8.52 6.13 11.93
C LYS A 29 -7.93 4.75 11.70
N LEU A 30 -7.03 4.63 10.71
CA LEU A 30 -6.44 3.36 10.33
C LEU A 30 -5.36 2.94 11.33
N ASN A 31 -5.28 1.64 11.61
CA ASN A 31 -4.22 1.06 12.40
C ASN A 31 -3.01 0.69 11.51
N TYR A 32 -1.99 0.05 12.10
CA TYR A 32 -0.77 -0.31 11.39
C TYR A 32 -1.01 -1.23 10.18
N PRO A 33 -1.65 -2.40 10.31
CA PRO A 33 -1.85 -3.28 9.16
C PRO A 33 -2.77 -2.69 8.09
N GLU A 34 -3.78 -1.93 8.49
CA GLU A 34 -4.68 -1.25 7.55
C GLU A 34 -3.95 -0.21 6.73
N SER A 35 -3.12 0.61 7.38
CA SER A 35 -2.34 1.65 6.71
C SER A 35 -1.33 1.04 5.73
N THR A 36 -0.62 0.00 6.14
CA THR A 36 0.36 -0.68 5.29
C THR A 36 -0.32 -1.33 4.09
N ALA A 37 -1.43 -2.03 4.30
CA ALA A 37 -2.16 -2.68 3.21
C ALA A 37 -2.72 -1.66 2.21
N TYR A 38 -3.23 -0.55 2.70
CA TYR A 38 -3.77 0.52 1.86
C TYR A 38 -2.70 1.05 0.90
N ILE A 39 -1.51 1.34 1.43
CA ILE A 39 -0.39 1.83 0.61
C ILE A 39 0.08 0.76 -0.37
N CYS A 40 0.28 -0.47 0.10
CA CYS A 40 0.77 -1.57 -0.74
C CYS A 40 -0.17 -1.86 -1.92
N ALA A 41 -1.47 -1.90 -1.68
CA ALA A 41 -2.44 -2.16 -2.74
C ALA A 41 -2.43 -1.06 -3.80
N ALA A 42 -2.34 0.20 -3.39
CA ALA A 42 -2.26 1.33 -4.32
C ALA A 42 -1.00 1.24 -5.19
N ILE A 43 0.14 0.85 -4.61
CA ILE A 43 1.38 0.67 -5.37
C ILE A 43 1.25 -0.49 -6.37
N MET A 44 0.70 -1.62 -5.94
CA MET A 44 0.50 -2.77 -6.82
C MET A 44 -0.39 -2.43 -8.01
N GLU A 45 -1.47 -1.70 -7.78
CA GLU A 45 -2.38 -1.30 -8.85
C GLU A 45 -1.74 -0.25 -9.77
N GLY A 46 -0.97 0.67 -9.22
CA GLY A 46 -0.21 1.64 -10.00
C GLY A 46 0.80 0.97 -10.93
N ALA A 47 1.48 -0.08 -10.46
CA ALA A 47 2.40 -0.88 -11.28
C ALA A 47 1.64 -1.57 -12.42
N ARG A 48 0.48 -2.12 -12.14
CA ARG A 48 -0.39 -2.76 -13.13
C ARG A 48 -0.86 -1.77 -14.19
N ASP A 49 -1.08 -0.52 -13.80
CA ASP A 49 -1.48 0.56 -14.69
C ASP A 49 -0.32 1.09 -15.55
N GLY A 50 0.90 0.63 -15.32
CA GLY A 50 2.06 1.01 -16.11
C GLY A 50 2.84 2.21 -15.58
N ARG A 51 2.59 2.64 -14.35
CA ARG A 51 3.37 3.72 -13.73
C ARG A 51 4.78 3.22 -13.41
N SER A 52 5.75 4.12 -13.42
CA SER A 52 7.15 3.77 -13.14
C SER A 52 7.39 3.58 -11.64
N VAL A 53 8.49 2.91 -11.28
CA VAL A 53 8.92 2.78 -9.88
C VAL A 53 9.09 4.16 -9.25
N ALA A 54 9.78 5.08 -9.94
CA ALA A 54 10.02 6.43 -9.42
C ALA A 54 8.71 7.18 -9.17
N ASP A 55 7.75 7.06 -10.09
CA ASP A 55 6.44 7.69 -9.95
C ASP A 55 5.68 7.12 -8.73
N LEU A 56 5.71 5.80 -8.55
CA LEU A 56 5.05 5.15 -7.43
C LEU A 56 5.70 5.48 -6.08
N MET A 57 7.01 5.67 -6.05
CA MET A 57 7.70 6.12 -4.82
C MET A 57 7.17 7.47 -4.36
N SER A 58 6.94 8.40 -5.27
CA SER A 58 6.35 9.70 -4.96
C SER A 58 4.87 9.57 -4.61
N TYR A 59 4.12 8.83 -5.42
CA TYR A 59 2.68 8.59 -5.22
C TYR A 59 2.39 8.00 -3.84
N GLY A 60 3.22 7.08 -3.39
CA GLY A 60 3.04 6.41 -2.08
C GLY A 60 3.07 7.36 -0.90
N THR A 61 3.66 8.54 -1.03
CA THR A 61 3.70 9.55 0.05
C THR A 61 2.47 10.45 0.07
N THR A 62 1.55 10.28 -0.88
CA THR A 62 0.35 11.11 -1.01
C THR A 62 -0.94 10.40 -0.62
N LEU A 63 -0.85 9.11 -0.27
CA LEU A 63 -2.03 8.26 -0.08
C LEU A 63 -2.72 8.45 1.26
N LEU A 64 -1.93 8.62 2.32
CA LEU A 64 -2.43 8.79 3.68
C LEU A 64 -1.80 10.01 4.33
N THR A 65 -2.60 10.73 5.09
CA THR A 65 -2.12 11.81 5.96
C THR A 65 -2.08 11.32 7.40
N ARG A 66 -1.45 12.11 8.29
CA ARG A 66 -1.43 11.80 9.73
C ARG A 66 -2.83 11.77 10.32
N ASP A 67 -3.77 12.54 9.75
CA ASP A 67 -5.16 12.56 10.21
C ASP A 67 -5.93 11.30 9.81
N ASP A 68 -5.46 10.54 8.84
CA ASP A 68 -6.10 9.31 8.38
C ASP A 68 -5.79 8.11 9.27
N VAL A 69 -4.77 8.20 10.11
CA VAL A 69 -4.24 7.07 10.88
C VAL A 69 -4.29 7.36 12.37
N MET A 70 -4.24 6.28 13.16
CA MET A 70 -4.18 6.40 14.61
C MET A 70 -2.87 7.08 15.03
N GLU A 71 -2.86 7.68 16.21
CA GLU A 71 -1.68 8.32 16.78
C GLU A 71 -0.52 7.32 16.86
N GLY A 72 0.66 7.75 16.43
CA GLY A 72 1.88 6.94 16.45
C GLY A 72 2.09 6.05 15.22
N ILE A 73 1.08 5.89 14.37
CA ILE A 73 1.18 5.00 13.21
C ILE A 73 2.19 5.52 12.17
N ALA A 74 2.19 6.83 11.91
CA ALA A 74 3.13 7.41 10.95
C ALA A 74 4.59 7.12 11.33
N GLU A 75 4.92 7.18 12.61
CA GLU A 75 6.25 6.91 13.14
C GLU A 75 6.60 5.42 13.12
N MET A 76 5.59 4.54 13.17
CA MET A 76 5.78 3.08 13.10
C MET A 76 6.06 2.60 11.69
N ILE A 77 5.83 3.42 10.68
CA ILE A 77 6.02 3.07 9.27
C ILE A 77 7.06 4.00 8.64
N PRO A 78 8.35 3.78 8.92
CA PRO A 78 9.41 4.61 8.33
C PRO A 78 9.54 4.39 6.82
N ASP A 79 9.21 3.21 6.35
CA ASP A 79 9.12 2.90 4.92
C ASP A 79 8.13 1.76 4.69
N VAL A 80 7.71 1.59 3.45
CA VAL A 80 6.92 0.46 2.97
C VAL A 80 7.64 -0.12 1.78
N GLN A 81 7.84 -1.44 1.78
CA GLN A 81 8.43 -2.16 0.66
C GLN A 81 7.41 -3.16 0.14
N ILE A 82 7.18 -3.14 -1.16
CA ILE A 82 6.26 -4.08 -1.80
C ILE A 82 6.80 -4.51 -3.16
N GLU A 83 6.76 -5.81 -3.40
CA GLU A 83 7.06 -6.37 -4.71
C GLU A 83 5.82 -6.23 -5.58
N ALA A 84 5.97 -5.57 -6.72
CA ALA A 84 4.87 -5.32 -7.64
C ALA A 84 5.22 -5.78 -9.04
N THR A 85 4.21 -6.18 -9.80
CA THR A 85 4.40 -6.64 -11.18
C THR A 85 4.09 -5.51 -12.14
N PHE A 86 5.14 -5.04 -12.81
CA PHE A 86 5.09 -4.02 -13.84
C PHE A 86 4.94 -4.68 -15.21
N PRO A 87 4.59 -3.93 -16.28
CA PRO A 87 4.52 -4.50 -17.63
C PRO A 87 5.80 -5.21 -18.08
N ASP A 88 6.96 -4.77 -17.59
CA ASP A 88 8.28 -5.31 -17.94
C ASP A 88 8.88 -6.24 -16.87
N GLY A 89 8.10 -6.63 -15.88
CA GLY A 89 8.53 -7.61 -14.87
C GLY A 89 8.27 -7.17 -13.44
N THR A 90 8.65 -8.04 -12.52
CA THR A 90 8.46 -7.82 -11.08
C THR A 90 9.63 -7.01 -10.52
N LYS A 91 9.30 -5.98 -9.74
CA LYS A 91 10.27 -5.07 -9.12
C LYS A 91 9.87 -4.75 -7.70
N LEU A 92 10.85 -4.48 -6.85
CA LEU A 92 10.61 -3.99 -5.50
C LEU A 92 10.41 -2.47 -5.53
N VAL A 93 9.33 -2.01 -4.91
CA VAL A 93 9.09 -0.57 -4.72
C VAL A 93 9.26 -0.26 -3.24
N THR A 94 10.09 0.70 -2.92
CA THR A 94 10.28 1.20 -1.56
C THR A 94 9.73 2.62 -1.48
N VAL A 95 8.77 2.84 -0.60
CA VAL A 95 8.24 4.18 -0.33
C VAL A 95 8.80 4.63 1.01
N HIS A 96 9.64 5.66 1.00
CA HIS A 96 10.24 6.22 2.20
C HIS A 96 9.29 7.25 2.82
N ASN A 97 9.15 7.21 4.14
CA ASN A 97 8.31 8.15 4.90
C ASN A 97 6.91 8.31 4.28
N PRO A 98 6.14 7.20 4.18
CA PRO A 98 4.90 7.21 3.40
C PRO A 98 3.79 8.08 3.99
N ILE A 99 3.85 8.37 5.29
CA ILE A 99 2.86 9.23 5.98
C ILE A 99 3.61 10.43 6.56
N PRO A 100 3.93 11.42 5.73
CA PRO A 100 4.76 12.57 6.17
C PRO A 100 4.08 13.49 7.17
#